data_25b5f9eebbe03736e8e985527796c4bb
#
_entry.id   25b5f9eebbe03736e8e985527796c4bb
#
_cell.length_a   1.000
_cell.length_b   1.000
_cell.length_c   1.000
_cell.angle_alpha   90.00
_cell.angle_beta   90.00
_cell.angle_gamma   90.00
#
_symmetry.space_group_name_H-M   'P 1'
#
loop_
_entity.id
_entity.type
_entity.pdbx_description
1 polymer ?
#
loop_
_entity_poly.entity_id
_entity_poly.type
_entity_poly.pdbx_seq_one_letter_code
_entity_poly.pdbx_strand_id
1 'polypeptide(L)'
;MHRTHYLARLVLTTILLLGAATSAFAEQQAAMKSVLVTGASTGIGRHLSETLASNGYHVYAGARKDKDMAELNAIENITAVRLDVTKQDQIDAAVAFVEEKGTGLYALVNNAGIGNGGTIAETPIEAHNLVYRINVEGVYRVTKAFSPLIVASKGRIATTGSIAGTLAGAGSSAYSGSKHWIEAFTDSLALEMAPLDVMVSVIEPGNYQTNIRRSGASRASDKVKAAGGEITPDMQKRLEDTANYELSFKMPDDVSMAFMHALFNEKPLRRYVVTPNQQEQMRTIGTKIQQLVELNQWGPHRYSRDQLVEMLDKAIAE
;
A
#
# COMPACT_ATOMS: atom_id res chain seq x y z
N MET A 1 45.00 42.67 -25.13
CA MET A 1 44.14 41.70 -25.87
C MET A 1 44.13 40.27 -25.31
N HIS A 2 45.11 39.77 -24.55
CA HIS A 2 45.12 38.36 -24.09
C HIS A 2 44.25 38.05 -22.87
N ARG A 3 43.86 38.99 -22.02
CA ARG A 3 43.05 38.76 -20.80
C ARG A 3 41.55 38.51 -21.08
N THR A 4 41.01 39.08 -22.14
CA THR A 4 39.58 38.95 -22.53
C THR A 4 39.24 37.56 -23.09
N HIS A 5 40.20 36.93 -23.78
CA HIS A 5 39.99 35.58 -24.32
C HIS A 5 40.06 34.48 -23.25
N TYR A 6 40.77 34.67 -22.15
CA TYR A 6 40.82 33.71 -21.04
C TYR A 6 39.51 33.67 -20.22
N LEU A 7 38.95 34.84 -19.94
CA LEU A 7 37.66 34.96 -19.23
C LEU A 7 36.51 34.38 -20.03
N ALA A 8 36.47 34.65 -21.34
CA ALA A 8 35.44 34.08 -22.24
C ALA A 8 35.50 32.53 -22.34
N ARG A 9 36.71 31.98 -22.38
CA ARG A 9 36.94 30.52 -22.36
C ARG A 9 36.52 29.88 -21.04
N LEU A 10 36.84 30.52 -19.89
CA LEU A 10 36.48 30.03 -18.56
C LEU A 10 34.95 30.01 -18.37
N VAL A 11 34.26 31.08 -18.79
CA VAL A 11 32.80 31.16 -18.70
C VAL A 11 32.12 30.13 -19.62
N LEU A 12 32.63 29.92 -20.85
CA LEU A 12 32.08 28.94 -21.78
C LEU A 12 32.25 27.49 -21.23
N THR A 13 33.41 27.20 -20.63
CA THR A 13 33.70 25.86 -20.04
C THR A 13 32.81 25.61 -18.82
N THR A 14 32.55 26.61 -18.00
CA THR A 14 31.68 26.50 -16.83
C THR A 14 30.21 26.29 -17.23
N ILE A 15 29.72 26.97 -18.28
CA ILE A 15 28.36 26.79 -18.81
C ILE A 15 28.20 25.40 -19.43
N LEU A 16 29.21 24.91 -20.16
CA LEU A 16 29.20 23.55 -20.73
C LEU A 16 29.21 22.44 -19.64
N LEU A 17 29.98 22.64 -18.56
CA LEU A 17 30.03 21.71 -17.43
C LEU A 17 28.73 21.71 -16.62
N LEU A 18 28.09 22.87 -16.42
CA LEU A 18 26.76 22.95 -15.80
C LEU A 18 25.68 22.31 -16.68
N GLY A 19 25.73 22.53 -17.99
CA GLY A 19 24.77 21.91 -18.93
C GLY A 19 24.92 20.39 -19.02
N ALA A 20 26.16 19.86 -18.96
CA ALA A 20 26.42 18.43 -18.92
C ALA A 20 26.01 17.79 -17.58
N ALA A 21 26.20 18.49 -16.47
CA ALA A 21 25.77 18.00 -15.15
C ALA A 21 24.25 17.98 -15.02
N THR A 22 23.54 18.98 -15.56
CA THR A 22 22.07 19.01 -15.55
C THR A 22 21.46 17.96 -16.47
N SER A 23 22.07 17.68 -17.64
CA SER A 23 21.62 16.62 -18.52
C SER A 23 21.88 15.22 -17.94
N ALA A 24 23.02 14.98 -17.30
CA ALA A 24 23.33 13.73 -16.61
C ALA A 24 22.40 13.48 -15.42
N PHE A 25 22.07 14.54 -14.66
CA PHE A 25 21.08 14.45 -13.56
C PHE A 25 19.67 14.14 -14.09
N ALA A 26 19.26 14.74 -15.19
CA ALA A 26 17.98 14.49 -15.83
C ALA A 26 17.92 13.07 -16.44
N GLU A 27 18.98 12.58 -17.06
CA GLU A 27 19.10 11.21 -17.56
C GLU A 27 19.10 10.17 -16.42
N GLN A 28 19.78 10.43 -15.33
CA GLN A 28 19.80 9.56 -14.16
C GLN A 28 18.42 9.52 -13.48
N GLN A 29 17.71 10.65 -13.43
CA GLN A 29 16.35 10.72 -12.89
C GLN A 29 15.33 10.06 -13.82
N ALA A 30 15.50 10.11 -15.13
CA ALA A 30 14.69 9.39 -16.12
C ALA A 30 14.94 7.87 -16.10
N ALA A 31 16.11 7.40 -15.66
CA ALA A 31 16.45 5.99 -15.49
C ALA A 31 15.95 5.40 -14.16
N MET A 32 15.57 6.25 -13.19
CA MET A 32 15.14 5.83 -11.86
C MET A 32 13.66 5.40 -11.91
N LYS A 33 13.40 4.12 -11.58
CA LYS A 33 12.02 3.64 -11.49
C LYS A 33 11.26 4.42 -10.42
N SER A 34 10.08 4.95 -10.79
CA SER A 34 9.21 5.70 -9.88
C SER A 34 8.07 4.83 -9.36
N VAL A 35 7.71 5.02 -8.09
CA VAL A 35 6.67 4.25 -7.38
C VAL A 35 5.70 5.22 -6.72
N LEU A 36 4.41 5.10 -6.98
CA LEU A 36 3.38 5.79 -6.20
C LEU A 36 2.96 4.92 -5.01
N VAL A 37 3.05 5.48 -3.80
CA VAL A 37 2.56 4.83 -2.57
C VAL A 37 1.42 5.65 -1.99
N THR A 38 0.21 5.09 -1.92
CA THR A 38 -0.94 5.78 -1.29
C THR A 38 -0.91 5.61 0.23
N GLY A 39 -1.33 6.65 0.97
CA GLY A 39 -1.33 6.60 2.45
C GLY A 39 0.08 6.53 3.04
N ALA A 40 1.02 7.26 2.45
CA ALA A 40 2.44 7.25 2.81
C ALA A 40 2.79 8.08 4.06
N SER A 41 1.83 8.69 4.74
CA SER A 41 2.12 9.56 5.89
C SER A 41 2.51 8.82 7.16
N THR A 42 2.10 7.56 7.34
CA THR A 42 2.35 6.77 8.56
C THR A 42 2.38 5.26 8.29
N GLY A 43 2.84 4.48 9.27
CA GLY A 43 2.77 3.01 9.26
C GLY A 43 3.51 2.38 8.09
N ILE A 44 2.92 1.32 7.52
CA ILE A 44 3.52 0.57 6.40
C ILE A 44 3.84 1.47 5.21
N GLY A 45 2.92 2.38 4.83
CA GLY A 45 3.13 3.27 3.69
C GLY A 45 4.31 4.21 3.86
N ARG A 46 4.50 4.76 5.08
CA ARG A 46 5.65 5.62 5.39
C ARG A 46 6.95 4.81 5.37
N HIS A 47 6.99 3.71 6.09
CA HIS A 47 8.15 2.84 6.17
C HIS A 47 8.57 2.32 4.77
N LEU A 48 7.60 1.88 3.96
CA LEU A 48 7.86 1.46 2.59
C LEU A 48 8.41 2.61 1.72
N SER A 49 7.84 3.82 1.84
CA SER A 49 8.32 4.98 1.07
C SER A 49 9.78 5.31 1.41
N GLU A 50 10.14 5.27 2.68
CA GLU A 50 11.51 5.48 3.14
C GLU A 50 12.45 4.34 2.69
N THR A 51 11.98 3.09 2.76
CA THR A 51 12.73 1.93 2.26
C THR A 51 12.98 2.02 0.76
N LEU A 52 11.98 2.36 -0.04
CA LEU A 52 12.13 2.54 -1.48
C LEU A 52 13.13 3.66 -1.81
N ALA A 53 12.98 4.81 -1.18
CA ALA A 53 13.83 5.98 -1.40
C ALA A 53 15.30 5.71 -1.04
N SER A 54 15.56 5.03 0.08
CA SER A 54 16.92 4.64 0.50
C SER A 54 17.56 3.59 -0.41
N ASN A 55 16.75 2.83 -1.17
CA ASN A 55 17.21 1.89 -2.18
C ASN A 55 17.31 2.50 -3.60
N GLY A 56 17.26 3.83 -3.71
CA GLY A 56 17.49 4.54 -4.97
C GLY A 56 16.28 4.58 -5.92
N TYR A 57 15.06 4.35 -5.42
CA TYR A 57 13.84 4.52 -6.19
C TYR A 57 13.22 5.89 -5.93
N HIS A 58 12.62 6.50 -6.96
CA HIS A 58 11.83 7.71 -6.76
C HIS A 58 10.44 7.36 -6.25
N VAL A 59 9.99 8.04 -5.17
CA VAL A 59 8.70 7.75 -4.55
C VAL A 59 7.78 8.96 -4.65
N TYR A 60 6.65 8.79 -5.31
CA TYR A 60 5.51 9.67 -5.17
C TYR A 60 4.71 9.24 -3.94
N ALA A 61 4.86 9.99 -2.85
CA ALA A 61 4.27 9.64 -1.55
C ALA A 61 2.92 10.34 -1.36
N GLY A 62 1.82 9.59 -1.51
CA GLY A 62 0.47 10.09 -1.36
C GLY A 62 0.11 10.40 0.09
N ALA A 63 -0.18 11.66 0.40
CA ALA A 63 -0.58 12.14 1.72
C ALA A 63 -1.69 13.20 1.64
N ARG A 64 -2.39 13.46 2.77
CA ARG A 64 -3.55 14.35 2.81
C ARG A 64 -3.30 15.67 3.50
N LYS A 65 -2.37 15.74 4.45
CA LYS A 65 -2.12 16.90 5.30
C LYS A 65 -0.84 17.61 4.88
N ASP A 66 -0.83 18.93 4.90
CA ASP A 66 0.33 19.74 4.56
C ASP A 66 1.55 19.40 5.41
N LYS A 67 1.36 19.17 6.71
CA LYS A 67 2.42 18.76 7.64
C LYS A 67 3.08 17.46 7.17
N ASP A 68 2.26 16.43 6.87
CA ASP A 68 2.78 15.12 6.44
C ASP A 68 3.53 15.23 5.10
N MET A 69 3.01 16.07 4.19
CA MET A 69 3.65 16.34 2.90
C MET A 69 4.99 17.06 3.06
N ALA A 70 5.08 18.02 3.96
CA ALA A 70 6.34 18.71 4.25
C ALA A 70 7.41 17.77 4.81
N GLU A 71 7.01 16.87 5.74
CA GLU A 71 7.90 15.86 6.30
C GLU A 71 8.37 14.85 5.23
N LEU A 72 7.49 14.43 4.33
CA LEU A 72 7.84 13.51 3.23
C LEU A 72 8.78 14.16 2.22
N ASN A 73 8.54 15.43 1.85
CA ASN A 73 9.39 16.17 0.92
C ASN A 73 10.80 16.49 1.48
N ALA A 74 11.00 16.38 2.79
CA ALA A 74 12.31 16.52 3.41
C ALA A 74 13.22 15.29 3.24
N ILE A 75 12.68 14.18 2.71
CA ILE A 75 13.40 12.92 2.50
C ILE A 75 13.87 12.88 1.04
N GLU A 76 15.15 12.60 0.83
CA GLU A 76 15.72 12.43 -0.49
C GLU A 76 14.97 11.34 -1.29
N ASN A 77 14.79 11.53 -2.59
CA ASN A 77 14.05 10.65 -3.51
C ASN A 77 12.54 10.50 -3.21
N ILE A 78 11.98 11.30 -2.31
CA ILE A 78 10.53 11.34 -2.06
C ILE A 78 9.96 12.67 -2.55
N THR A 79 8.88 12.58 -3.34
CA THR A 79 8.03 13.71 -3.71
C THR A 79 6.64 13.46 -3.14
N ALA A 80 6.20 14.30 -2.22
CA ALA A 80 4.87 14.20 -1.65
C ALA A 80 3.81 14.66 -2.67
N VAL A 81 2.74 13.88 -2.77
CA VAL A 81 1.59 14.18 -3.64
C VAL A 81 0.33 14.26 -2.80
N ARG A 82 -0.45 15.34 -2.98
CA ARG A 82 -1.75 15.45 -2.30
C ARG A 82 -2.71 14.42 -2.86
N LEU A 83 -3.09 13.44 -2.05
CA LEU A 83 -3.92 12.34 -2.50
C LEU A 83 -4.80 11.80 -1.37
N ASP A 84 -6.10 12.08 -1.47
CA ASP A 84 -7.16 11.38 -0.76
C ASP A 84 -7.84 10.41 -1.74
N VAL A 85 -7.72 9.13 -1.49
CA VAL A 85 -8.26 8.07 -2.38
C VAL A 85 -9.79 8.10 -2.50
N THR A 86 -10.49 8.89 -1.67
CA THR A 86 -11.94 9.11 -1.74
C THR A 86 -12.34 10.31 -2.60
N LYS A 87 -11.38 11.08 -3.11
CA LYS A 87 -11.56 12.33 -3.84
C LYS A 87 -11.05 12.18 -5.27
N GLN A 88 -11.98 12.07 -6.23
CA GLN A 88 -11.61 11.86 -7.64
C GLN A 88 -10.79 13.02 -8.19
N ASP A 89 -11.14 14.25 -7.86
CA ASP A 89 -10.40 15.46 -8.25
C ASP A 89 -8.92 15.43 -7.80
N GLN A 90 -8.64 14.93 -6.60
CA GLN A 90 -7.26 14.78 -6.12
C GLN A 90 -6.54 13.63 -6.80
N ILE A 91 -7.24 12.54 -7.12
CA ILE A 91 -6.67 11.42 -7.88
C ILE A 91 -6.27 11.90 -9.29
N ASP A 92 -7.17 12.61 -9.98
CA ASP A 92 -6.92 13.13 -11.33
C ASP A 92 -5.77 14.15 -11.34
N ALA A 93 -5.73 15.05 -10.34
CA ALA A 93 -4.62 15.99 -10.16
C ALA A 93 -3.29 15.27 -9.88
N ALA A 94 -3.29 14.17 -9.13
CA ALA A 94 -2.10 13.37 -8.87
C ALA A 94 -1.61 12.65 -10.14
N VAL A 95 -2.51 12.15 -10.99
CA VAL A 95 -2.15 11.59 -12.32
C VAL A 95 -1.46 12.65 -13.16
N ALA A 96 -2.11 13.81 -13.34
CA ALA A 96 -1.56 14.91 -14.13
C ALA A 96 -0.19 15.38 -13.61
N PHE A 97 -0.02 15.43 -12.28
CA PHE A 97 1.25 15.79 -11.67
C PHE A 97 2.37 14.78 -12.00
N VAL A 98 2.08 13.48 -11.96
CA VAL A 98 3.06 12.43 -12.29
C VAL A 98 3.40 12.47 -13.79
N GLU A 99 2.40 12.70 -14.66
CA GLU A 99 2.59 12.85 -16.10
C GLU A 99 3.47 14.08 -16.43
N GLU A 100 3.23 15.22 -15.79
CA GLU A 100 4.03 16.45 -15.98
C GLU A 100 5.51 16.25 -15.63
N LYS A 101 5.83 15.38 -14.67
CA LYS A 101 7.23 15.04 -14.33
C LYS A 101 7.96 14.29 -15.45
N GLY A 102 7.25 13.65 -16.37
CA GLY A 102 7.82 12.95 -17.51
C GLY A 102 8.68 11.73 -17.20
N THR A 103 8.74 11.30 -15.94
CA THR A 103 9.54 10.13 -15.49
C THR A 103 8.83 8.80 -15.69
N GLY A 104 7.54 8.83 -16.06
CA GLY A 104 6.67 7.67 -16.06
C GLY A 104 6.34 7.18 -14.65
N LEU A 105 5.58 6.10 -14.54
CA LEU A 105 5.27 5.44 -13.27
C LEU A 105 5.45 3.92 -13.42
N TYR A 106 6.50 3.40 -12.79
CA TYR A 106 6.79 1.97 -12.86
C TYR A 106 5.90 1.14 -11.94
N ALA A 107 5.54 1.65 -10.76
CA ALA A 107 4.72 0.88 -9.84
C ALA A 107 3.69 1.73 -9.09
N LEU A 108 2.56 1.08 -8.82
CA LEU A 108 1.50 1.57 -7.93
C LEU A 108 1.42 0.68 -6.69
N VAL A 109 1.50 1.30 -5.51
CA VAL A 109 1.22 0.65 -4.23
C VAL A 109 -0.06 1.23 -3.63
N ASN A 110 -1.13 0.46 -3.68
CA ASN A 110 -2.39 0.74 -2.99
C ASN A 110 -2.24 0.36 -1.51
N ASN A 111 -1.80 1.31 -0.68
CA ASN A 111 -1.60 1.08 0.74
C ASN A 111 -2.59 1.85 1.64
N ALA A 112 -3.17 2.94 1.16
CA ALA A 112 -4.15 3.71 1.93
C ALA A 112 -5.29 2.81 2.44
N GLY A 113 -5.51 2.82 3.74
CA GLY A 113 -6.55 2.02 4.36
C GLY A 113 -6.81 2.41 5.81
N ILE A 114 -7.96 2.00 6.31
CA ILE A 114 -8.36 2.21 7.71
C ILE A 114 -8.89 0.91 8.32
N GLY A 115 -8.67 0.77 9.62
CA GLY A 115 -9.38 -0.21 10.44
C GLY A 115 -10.63 0.41 11.06
N ASN A 116 -11.62 -0.41 11.32
CA ASN A 116 -12.74 -0.11 12.18
C ASN A 116 -13.20 -1.41 12.86
N GLY A 117 -13.55 -1.33 14.12
CA GLY A 117 -14.07 -2.46 14.89
C GLY A 117 -15.43 -2.11 15.48
N GLY A 118 -16.20 -3.14 15.79
CA GLY A 118 -17.51 -3.06 16.40
C GLY A 118 -18.43 -4.18 15.91
N THR A 119 -19.36 -4.61 16.75
CA THR A 119 -20.33 -5.65 16.38
C THR A 119 -21.27 -5.14 15.29
N ILE A 120 -21.84 -6.02 14.51
CA ILE A 120 -22.78 -5.66 13.43
C ILE A 120 -24.00 -4.95 14.03
N ALA A 121 -24.46 -5.38 15.20
CA ALA A 121 -25.63 -4.81 15.86
C ALA A 121 -25.43 -3.36 16.34
N GLU A 122 -24.22 -2.99 16.68
CA GLU A 122 -23.91 -1.68 17.32
C GLU A 122 -23.19 -0.71 16.37
N THR A 123 -22.59 -1.21 15.29
CA THR A 123 -21.81 -0.37 14.38
C THR A 123 -22.72 0.39 13.42
N PRO A 124 -22.72 1.73 13.44
CA PRO A 124 -23.47 2.51 12.47
C PRO A 124 -23.03 2.21 11.03
N ILE A 125 -24.00 2.19 10.10
CA ILE A 125 -23.73 1.88 8.69
C ILE A 125 -22.71 2.86 8.06
N GLU A 126 -22.67 4.11 8.51
CA GLU A 126 -21.69 5.11 8.05
C GLU A 126 -20.25 4.72 8.38
N ALA A 127 -20.04 4.04 9.52
CA ALA A 127 -18.72 3.57 9.91
C ALA A 127 -18.28 2.39 9.04
N HIS A 128 -19.21 1.49 8.70
CA HIS A 128 -18.99 0.42 7.71
C HIS A 128 -18.68 1.02 6.33
N ASN A 129 -19.52 1.93 5.84
CA ASN A 129 -19.37 2.56 4.53
C ASN A 129 -18.05 3.34 4.40
N LEU A 130 -17.56 3.95 5.48
CA LEU A 130 -16.28 4.64 5.47
C LEU A 130 -15.11 3.67 5.18
N VAL A 131 -15.15 2.47 5.78
CA VAL A 131 -14.13 1.44 5.50
C VAL A 131 -14.15 1.06 4.03
N TYR A 132 -15.32 0.76 3.48
CA TYR A 132 -15.45 0.36 2.07
C TYR A 132 -15.06 1.49 1.11
N ARG A 133 -15.45 2.73 1.40
CA ARG A 133 -15.09 3.90 0.58
C ARG A 133 -13.58 4.08 0.46
N ILE A 134 -12.83 3.78 1.53
CA ILE A 134 -11.38 3.93 1.52
C ILE A 134 -10.68 2.66 1.04
N ASN A 135 -11.00 1.49 1.66
CA ASN A 135 -10.27 0.26 1.45
C ASN A 135 -10.64 -0.47 0.14
N VAL A 136 -11.82 -0.18 -0.40
CA VAL A 136 -12.38 -0.84 -1.60
C VAL A 136 -12.44 0.16 -2.75
N GLU A 137 -13.35 1.14 -2.66
CA GLU A 137 -13.53 2.12 -3.73
C GLU A 137 -12.28 2.96 -3.99
N GLY A 138 -11.55 3.32 -2.92
CA GLY A 138 -10.29 4.07 -3.04
C GLY A 138 -9.23 3.29 -3.82
N VAL A 139 -9.06 2.01 -3.52
CA VAL A 139 -8.15 1.11 -4.26
C VAL A 139 -8.57 1.02 -5.74
N TYR A 140 -9.86 0.81 -5.99
CA TYR A 140 -10.39 0.71 -7.34
C TYR A 140 -10.17 2.01 -8.15
N ARG A 141 -10.53 3.17 -7.58
CA ARG A 141 -10.39 4.49 -8.25
C ARG A 141 -8.95 4.81 -8.59
N VAL A 142 -8.04 4.63 -7.62
CA VAL A 142 -6.60 4.91 -7.83
C VAL A 142 -6.03 3.96 -8.87
N THR A 143 -6.31 2.67 -8.77
CA THR A 143 -5.84 1.68 -9.76
C THR A 143 -6.34 2.02 -11.15
N LYS A 144 -7.63 2.34 -11.31
CA LYS A 144 -8.22 2.73 -12.60
C LYS A 144 -7.54 3.98 -13.19
N ALA A 145 -7.30 5.01 -12.36
CA ALA A 145 -6.73 6.27 -12.83
C ALA A 145 -5.26 6.14 -13.24
N PHE A 146 -4.46 5.37 -12.48
CA PHE A 146 -3.03 5.20 -12.75
C PHE A 146 -2.68 4.04 -13.67
N SER A 147 -3.62 3.15 -13.99
CA SER A 147 -3.37 1.98 -14.85
C SER A 147 -2.78 2.34 -16.22
N PRO A 148 -3.15 3.43 -16.91
CA PRO A 148 -2.51 3.77 -18.19
C PRO A 148 -1.00 3.99 -18.05
N LEU A 149 -0.54 4.66 -17.01
CA LEU A 149 0.89 4.88 -16.73
C LEU A 149 1.63 3.58 -16.41
N ILE A 150 0.98 2.70 -15.64
CA ILE A 150 1.55 1.39 -15.28
C ILE A 150 1.64 0.47 -16.51
N VAL A 151 0.62 0.48 -17.37
CA VAL A 151 0.62 -0.28 -18.63
C VAL A 151 1.71 0.24 -19.56
N ALA A 152 1.86 1.55 -19.71
CA ALA A 152 2.89 2.16 -20.53
C ALA A 152 4.31 1.77 -20.11
N SER A 153 4.54 1.54 -18.82
CA SER A 153 5.82 1.13 -18.25
C SER A 153 6.00 -0.40 -18.17
N LYS A 154 4.98 -1.21 -18.51
CA LYS A 154 4.94 -2.66 -18.25
C LYS A 154 5.29 -2.96 -16.78
N GLY A 155 4.67 -2.20 -15.91
CA GLY A 155 5.09 -2.05 -14.53
C GLY A 155 4.46 -3.04 -13.56
N ARG A 156 4.21 -2.58 -12.33
CA ARG A 156 3.75 -3.40 -11.21
C ARG A 156 2.59 -2.72 -10.46
N ILE A 157 1.63 -3.52 -10.01
CA ILE A 157 0.61 -3.07 -9.07
C ILE A 157 0.69 -3.96 -7.84
N ALA A 158 0.90 -3.36 -6.66
CA ALA A 158 0.89 -4.07 -5.40
C ALA A 158 -0.15 -3.45 -4.45
N THR A 159 -0.92 -4.29 -3.76
CA THR A 159 -1.96 -3.82 -2.84
C THR A 159 -1.70 -4.35 -1.43
N THR A 160 -1.82 -3.48 -0.44
CA THR A 160 -1.77 -3.87 0.98
C THR A 160 -3.06 -4.59 1.36
N GLY A 161 -3.00 -5.91 1.34
CA GLY A 161 -4.00 -6.80 1.90
C GLY A 161 -3.95 -6.82 3.43
N SER A 162 -4.13 -7.99 3.98
CA SER A 162 -3.94 -8.32 5.41
C SER A 162 -4.19 -9.82 5.61
N ILE A 163 -3.65 -10.42 6.65
CA ILE A 163 -4.12 -11.72 7.13
C ILE A 163 -5.63 -11.71 7.42
N ALA A 164 -6.24 -10.54 7.62
CA ALA A 164 -7.70 -10.35 7.70
C ALA A 164 -8.44 -10.57 6.36
N GLY A 165 -7.74 -10.72 5.24
CA GLY A 165 -8.29 -11.23 3.98
C GLY A 165 -8.55 -12.75 4.00
N THR A 166 -8.08 -13.42 5.04
CA THR A 166 -8.34 -14.84 5.35
C THR A 166 -9.06 -14.99 6.67
N LEU A 167 -8.64 -14.24 7.69
CA LEU A 167 -9.17 -14.30 9.05
C LEU A 167 -10.34 -13.33 9.21
N ALA A 168 -11.39 -13.80 9.89
CA ALA A 168 -12.47 -12.93 10.33
C ALA A 168 -12.78 -13.23 11.80
N GLY A 169 -12.96 -12.18 12.59
CA GLY A 169 -13.30 -12.28 14.00
C GLY A 169 -14.52 -11.43 14.34
N ALA A 170 -15.09 -11.65 15.52
CA ALA A 170 -16.16 -10.81 16.03
C ALA A 170 -15.76 -9.34 16.01
N GLY A 171 -16.64 -8.46 15.54
CA GLY A 171 -16.40 -7.04 15.47
C GLY A 171 -15.48 -6.57 14.33
N SER A 172 -15.07 -7.44 13.39
CA SER A 172 -14.18 -7.09 12.29
C SER A 172 -14.82 -7.14 10.89
N SER A 173 -16.15 -7.31 10.81
CA SER A 173 -16.85 -7.60 9.55
C SER A 173 -16.54 -6.60 8.42
N ALA A 174 -16.57 -5.29 8.69
CA ALA A 174 -16.27 -4.28 7.69
C ALA A 174 -14.81 -4.35 7.22
N TYR A 175 -13.87 -4.43 8.15
CA TYR A 175 -12.45 -4.50 7.83
C TYR A 175 -12.08 -5.79 7.12
N SER A 176 -12.42 -6.94 7.71
CA SER A 176 -12.12 -8.25 7.11
C SER A 176 -12.82 -8.40 5.75
N GLY A 177 -14.08 -7.98 5.62
CA GLY A 177 -14.78 -7.98 4.33
C GLY A 177 -14.07 -7.14 3.28
N SER A 178 -13.56 -5.94 3.63
CA SER A 178 -12.77 -5.12 2.72
C SER A 178 -11.45 -5.78 2.31
N LYS A 179 -10.82 -6.56 3.21
CA LYS A 179 -9.58 -7.27 2.91
C LYS A 179 -9.81 -8.55 2.09
N HIS A 180 -10.93 -9.27 2.29
CA HIS A 180 -11.37 -10.34 1.39
C HIS A 180 -11.67 -9.83 -0.01
N TRP A 181 -12.26 -8.62 -0.14
CA TRP A 181 -12.46 -7.99 -1.45
C TRP A 181 -11.12 -7.75 -2.18
N ILE A 182 -10.07 -7.34 -1.46
CA ILE A 182 -8.73 -7.14 -2.06
C ILE A 182 -8.16 -8.45 -2.63
N GLU A 183 -8.41 -9.59 -2.01
CA GLU A 183 -8.00 -10.90 -2.56
C GLU A 183 -8.65 -11.16 -3.93
N ALA A 184 -9.98 -11.04 -4.00
CA ALA A 184 -10.73 -11.21 -5.25
C ALA A 184 -10.35 -10.16 -6.30
N PHE A 185 -10.16 -8.90 -5.89
CA PHE A 185 -9.70 -7.82 -6.75
C PHE A 185 -8.32 -8.12 -7.34
N THR A 186 -7.39 -8.60 -6.53
CA THR A 186 -6.03 -8.96 -6.98
C THR A 186 -6.07 -10.08 -8.03
N ASP A 187 -6.89 -11.11 -7.81
CA ASP A 187 -7.03 -12.22 -8.76
C ASP A 187 -7.59 -11.75 -10.11
N SER A 188 -8.67 -10.97 -10.08
CA SER A 188 -9.28 -10.43 -11.30
C SER A 188 -8.31 -9.50 -12.03
N LEU A 189 -7.73 -8.54 -11.31
CA LEU A 189 -6.80 -7.57 -11.89
C LEU A 189 -5.56 -8.25 -12.48
N ALA A 190 -5.04 -9.30 -11.85
CA ALA A 190 -3.88 -10.03 -12.37
C ALA A 190 -4.17 -10.68 -13.74
N LEU A 191 -5.39 -11.21 -13.92
CA LEU A 191 -5.81 -11.78 -15.20
C LEU A 191 -6.01 -10.70 -16.28
N GLU A 192 -6.56 -9.55 -15.90
CA GLU A 192 -6.77 -8.41 -16.82
C GLU A 192 -5.45 -7.79 -17.27
N MET A 193 -4.46 -7.72 -16.37
CA MET A 193 -3.19 -7.04 -16.59
C MET A 193 -2.09 -7.93 -17.20
N ALA A 194 -2.19 -9.25 -17.08
CA ALA A 194 -1.21 -10.18 -17.64
C ALA A 194 -0.99 -10.01 -19.16
N PRO A 195 -2.03 -9.85 -20.00
CA PRO A 195 -1.85 -9.60 -21.44
C PRO A 195 -1.16 -8.27 -21.76
N LEU A 196 -1.04 -7.36 -20.79
CA LEU A 196 -0.41 -6.05 -20.89
C LEU A 196 1.00 -6.02 -20.27
N ASP A 197 1.56 -7.18 -19.93
CA ASP A 197 2.86 -7.34 -19.27
C ASP A 197 2.95 -6.64 -17.90
N VAL A 198 1.83 -6.42 -17.21
CA VAL A 198 1.77 -5.83 -15.87
C VAL A 198 1.55 -6.94 -14.84
N MET A 199 2.42 -7.02 -13.86
CA MET A 199 2.29 -8.00 -12.77
C MET A 199 1.59 -7.39 -11.57
N VAL A 200 0.70 -8.17 -10.95
CA VAL A 200 -0.15 -7.75 -9.83
C VAL A 200 0.09 -8.65 -8.63
N SER A 201 0.28 -8.02 -7.46
CA SER A 201 0.55 -8.72 -6.20
C SER A 201 -0.29 -8.16 -5.05
N VAL A 202 -0.60 -9.00 -4.07
CA VAL A 202 -1.10 -8.59 -2.76
C VAL A 202 -0.10 -8.96 -1.67
N ILE A 203 0.14 -8.02 -0.76
CA ILE A 203 0.93 -8.25 0.44
C ILE A 203 -0.04 -8.27 1.62
N GLU A 204 -0.04 -9.36 2.38
CA GLU A 204 -0.96 -9.65 3.48
C GLU A 204 -0.23 -9.58 4.83
N PRO A 205 -0.05 -8.36 5.41
CA PRO A 205 0.62 -8.22 6.69
C PRO A 205 -0.18 -8.83 7.83
N GLY A 206 0.55 -9.41 8.80
CA GLY A 206 0.06 -9.69 10.14
C GLY A 206 0.07 -8.44 11.03
N ASN A 207 0.23 -8.65 12.34
CA ASN A 207 0.28 -7.56 13.30
C ASN A 207 1.67 -6.93 13.35
N TYR A 208 1.87 -5.88 12.57
CA TYR A 208 3.06 -5.03 12.60
C TYR A 208 2.74 -3.67 13.20
N GLN A 209 3.77 -2.95 13.62
CA GLN A 209 3.65 -1.61 14.15
C GLN A 209 3.12 -0.66 13.06
N THR A 210 1.90 -0.16 13.27
CA THR A 210 1.20 0.78 12.38
C THR A 210 0.34 1.71 13.22
N ASN A 211 -0.35 2.65 12.56
CA ASN A 211 -1.33 3.52 13.23
C ASN A 211 -2.78 3.11 12.94
N ILE A 212 -3.02 1.91 12.43
CA ILE A 212 -4.34 1.54 11.89
C ILE A 212 -5.42 1.46 13.00
N ARG A 213 -5.08 0.86 14.14
CA ARG A 213 -5.98 0.74 15.31
C ARG A 213 -6.15 2.08 16.00
N ARG A 214 -5.06 2.78 16.28
CA ARG A 214 -5.06 4.11 16.90
C ARG A 214 -5.85 5.11 16.07
N SER A 215 -5.71 5.10 14.75
CA SER A 215 -6.50 5.97 13.86
C SER A 215 -8.00 5.67 13.95
N GLY A 216 -8.40 4.41 14.18
CA GLY A 216 -9.78 4.02 14.43
C GLY A 216 -10.31 4.63 15.75
N ALA A 217 -9.57 4.46 16.83
CA ALA A 217 -9.91 5.01 18.14
C ALA A 217 -9.95 6.56 18.14
N SER A 218 -8.97 7.21 17.48
CA SER A 218 -8.97 8.68 17.35
C SER A 218 -10.19 9.20 16.59
N ARG A 219 -10.60 8.54 15.49
CA ARG A 219 -11.82 8.96 14.76
C ARG A 219 -13.08 8.87 15.61
N ALA A 220 -13.19 7.89 16.50
CA ALA A 220 -14.31 7.80 17.43
C ALA A 220 -14.32 9.01 18.41
N SER A 221 -13.15 9.35 18.95
CA SER A 221 -12.98 10.50 19.84
C SER A 221 -13.24 11.84 19.11
N ASP A 222 -12.77 11.98 17.88
CA ASP A 222 -13.01 13.19 17.08
C ASP A 222 -14.49 13.40 16.77
N LYS A 223 -15.26 12.32 16.56
CA LYS A 223 -16.72 12.40 16.39
C LYS A 223 -17.42 12.91 17.66
N VAL A 224 -17.00 12.44 18.84
CA VAL A 224 -17.56 12.92 20.11
C VAL A 224 -17.30 14.41 20.28
N LYS A 225 -16.06 14.86 20.04
CA LYS A 225 -15.71 16.29 20.09
C LYS A 225 -16.50 17.13 19.08
N ALA A 226 -16.64 16.65 17.86
CA ALA A 226 -17.40 17.34 16.80
C ALA A 226 -18.89 17.46 17.12
N ALA A 227 -19.43 16.53 17.91
CA ALA A 227 -20.79 16.58 18.42
C ALA A 227 -20.94 17.43 19.70
N GLY A 228 -19.89 18.14 20.15
CA GLY A 228 -19.89 18.95 21.37
C GLY A 228 -19.76 18.15 22.66
N GLY A 229 -19.44 16.85 22.57
CA GLY A 229 -19.21 15.99 23.73
C GLY A 229 -17.77 16.04 24.25
N GLU A 230 -17.60 15.64 25.50
CA GLU A 230 -16.29 15.55 26.13
C GLU A 230 -15.70 14.14 26.00
N ILE A 231 -14.36 14.06 25.90
CA ILE A 231 -13.65 12.78 25.96
C ILE A 231 -13.63 12.29 27.40
N THR A 232 -14.30 11.17 27.63
CA THR A 232 -14.32 10.56 28.96
C THR A 232 -12.94 9.97 29.32
N PRO A 233 -12.62 9.83 30.64
CA PRO A 233 -11.40 9.15 31.07
C PRO A 233 -11.24 7.74 30.48
N ASP A 234 -12.32 6.98 30.33
CA ASP A 234 -12.30 5.66 29.70
C ASP A 234 -11.96 5.73 28.19
N MET A 235 -12.44 6.73 27.48
CA MET A 235 -12.07 6.94 26.08
C MET A 235 -10.58 7.32 25.96
N GLN A 236 -10.10 8.19 26.83
CA GLN A 236 -8.69 8.57 26.88
C GLN A 236 -7.81 7.35 27.15
N LYS A 237 -8.17 6.55 28.16
CA LYS A 237 -7.45 5.30 28.49
C LYS A 237 -7.44 4.32 27.29
N ARG A 238 -8.56 4.15 26.60
CA ARG A 238 -8.60 3.27 25.39
C ARG A 238 -7.69 3.77 24.28
N LEU A 239 -7.55 5.08 24.10
CA LEU A 239 -6.61 5.66 23.12
C LEU A 239 -5.18 5.32 23.49
N GLU A 240 -4.81 5.49 24.75
CA GLU A 240 -3.47 5.20 25.29
C GLU A 240 -3.15 3.69 25.21
N ASP A 241 -4.06 2.84 25.68
CA ASP A 241 -3.91 1.38 25.64
C ASP A 241 -3.75 0.88 24.19
N THR A 242 -4.54 1.44 23.26
CA THR A 242 -4.45 1.10 21.82
C THR A 242 -3.11 1.53 21.24
N ALA A 243 -2.64 2.73 21.58
CA ALA A 243 -1.34 3.23 21.12
C ALA A 243 -0.19 2.37 21.65
N ASN A 244 -0.20 2.05 22.94
CA ASN A 244 0.82 1.19 23.58
C ASN A 244 0.82 -0.22 22.99
N TYR A 245 -0.36 -0.77 22.69
CA TYR A 245 -0.49 -2.07 22.06
C TYR A 245 0.11 -2.08 20.64
N GLU A 246 -0.16 -1.05 19.82
CA GLU A 246 0.45 -0.94 18.49
C GLU A 246 1.98 -0.76 18.55
N LEU A 247 2.48 -0.02 19.52
CA LEU A 247 3.92 0.17 19.71
C LEU A 247 4.66 -1.11 20.17
N SER A 248 3.94 -2.10 20.70
CA SER A 248 4.52 -3.39 21.08
C SER A 248 4.81 -4.32 19.91
N PHE A 249 4.29 -4.02 18.73
CA PHE A 249 4.49 -4.84 17.54
C PHE A 249 5.85 -4.59 16.88
N LYS A 250 6.33 -5.59 16.14
CA LYS A 250 7.53 -5.48 15.31
C LYS A 250 7.36 -4.40 14.24
N MET A 251 8.43 -3.68 13.93
CA MET A 251 8.48 -2.75 12.79
C MET A 251 8.19 -3.50 11.48
N PRO A 252 7.60 -2.83 10.47
CA PRO A 252 7.14 -3.49 9.23
C PRO A 252 8.25 -3.72 8.19
N ASP A 253 9.50 -3.97 8.62
CA ASP A 253 10.63 -4.22 7.72
C ASP A 253 10.36 -5.40 6.78
N ASP A 254 9.88 -6.53 7.32
CA ASP A 254 9.55 -7.72 6.52
C ASP A 254 8.48 -7.41 5.47
N VAL A 255 7.52 -6.53 5.81
CA VAL A 255 6.46 -6.09 4.89
C VAL A 255 7.05 -5.24 3.76
N SER A 256 7.94 -4.30 4.09
CA SER A 256 8.63 -3.50 3.07
C SER A 256 9.50 -4.37 2.16
N MET A 257 10.19 -5.37 2.70
CA MET A 257 10.96 -6.33 1.89
C MET A 257 10.06 -7.17 0.97
N ALA A 258 8.87 -7.57 1.41
CA ALA A 258 7.90 -8.26 0.56
C ALA A 258 7.42 -7.36 -0.60
N PHE A 259 7.15 -6.07 -0.33
CA PHE A 259 6.87 -5.10 -1.38
C PHE A 259 8.05 -4.94 -2.35
N MET A 260 9.28 -4.83 -1.85
CA MET A 260 10.48 -4.74 -2.70
C MET A 260 10.57 -5.95 -3.64
N HIS A 261 10.34 -7.16 -3.13
CA HIS A 261 10.31 -8.36 -3.95
C HIS A 261 9.17 -8.33 -4.98
N ALA A 262 7.95 -7.97 -4.57
CA ALA A 262 6.79 -7.89 -5.47
C ALA A 262 6.98 -6.87 -6.59
N LEU A 263 7.65 -5.75 -6.31
CA LEU A 263 7.82 -4.65 -7.27
C LEU A 263 9.01 -4.84 -8.20
N PHE A 264 10.09 -5.52 -7.76
CA PHE A 264 11.36 -5.48 -8.50
C PHE A 264 11.95 -6.86 -8.82
N ASN A 265 11.42 -7.95 -8.26
CA ASN A 265 11.86 -9.29 -8.67
C ASN A 265 11.35 -9.62 -10.08
N GLU A 266 12.12 -10.40 -10.82
CA GLU A 266 11.74 -10.86 -12.17
C GLU A 266 10.49 -11.76 -12.13
N LYS A 267 10.36 -12.56 -11.08
CA LYS A 267 9.26 -13.51 -10.87
C LYS A 267 8.56 -13.20 -9.52
N PRO A 268 7.79 -12.12 -9.42
CA PRO A 268 7.08 -11.82 -8.19
C PRO A 268 5.96 -12.84 -7.95
N LEU A 269 5.66 -13.09 -6.68
CA LEU A 269 4.52 -13.89 -6.31
C LEU A 269 3.23 -13.05 -6.39
N ARG A 270 2.11 -13.71 -6.61
CA ARG A 270 0.80 -13.04 -6.54
C ARG A 270 0.42 -12.69 -5.11
N ARG A 271 0.77 -13.54 -4.12
CA ARG A 271 0.43 -13.38 -2.70
C ARG A 271 1.66 -13.50 -1.80
N TYR A 272 1.74 -12.60 -0.84
CA TYR A 272 2.77 -12.57 0.18
C TYR A 272 2.12 -12.48 1.56
N VAL A 273 1.92 -13.61 2.24
CA VAL A 273 1.53 -13.59 3.65
C VAL A 273 2.78 -13.29 4.48
N VAL A 274 2.77 -12.15 5.16
CA VAL A 274 3.92 -11.66 5.94
C VAL A 274 3.50 -11.47 7.38
N THR A 275 3.99 -12.34 8.26
CA THR A 275 3.62 -12.30 9.67
C THR A 275 4.85 -12.12 10.57
N PRO A 276 4.73 -11.42 11.71
CA PRO A 276 5.88 -11.16 12.58
C PRO A 276 6.36 -12.40 13.34
N ASN A 277 5.55 -13.46 13.35
CA ASN A 277 5.84 -14.69 14.06
C ASN A 277 5.14 -15.90 13.46
N GLN A 278 5.65 -17.10 13.80
CA GLN A 278 5.13 -18.37 13.29
C GLN A 278 3.68 -18.66 13.72
N GLN A 279 3.27 -18.19 14.90
CA GLN A 279 1.91 -18.43 15.40
C GLN A 279 0.85 -17.75 14.52
N GLU A 280 1.07 -16.50 14.12
CA GLU A 280 0.19 -15.80 13.18
C GLU A 280 0.18 -16.47 11.80
N GLN A 281 1.35 -16.90 11.32
CA GLN A 281 1.48 -17.66 10.07
C GLN A 281 0.64 -18.94 10.11
N MET A 282 0.83 -19.74 11.15
CA MET A 282 0.12 -20.99 11.35
C MET A 282 -1.39 -20.80 11.46
N ARG A 283 -1.83 -19.75 12.18
CA ARG A 283 -3.25 -19.41 12.27
C ARG A 283 -3.83 -19.04 10.90
N THR A 284 -3.12 -18.24 10.11
CA THR A 284 -3.59 -17.77 8.80
C THR A 284 -3.72 -18.94 7.81
N ILE A 285 -2.67 -19.72 7.64
CA ILE A 285 -2.67 -20.88 6.74
C ILE A 285 -3.64 -21.95 7.23
N GLY A 286 -3.65 -22.24 8.55
CA GLY A 286 -4.57 -23.20 9.14
C GLY A 286 -6.05 -22.83 8.92
N THR A 287 -6.39 -21.54 8.98
CA THR A 287 -7.77 -21.08 8.67
C THR A 287 -8.12 -21.31 7.21
N LYS A 288 -7.20 -21.12 6.25
CA LYS A 288 -7.46 -21.47 4.83
C LYS A 288 -7.71 -22.96 4.64
N ILE A 289 -6.94 -23.80 5.33
CA ILE A 289 -7.13 -25.24 5.30
C ILE A 289 -8.48 -25.60 5.91
N GLN A 290 -8.86 -25.01 7.04
CA GLN A 290 -10.17 -25.22 7.66
C GLN A 290 -11.32 -24.83 6.73
N GLN A 291 -11.23 -23.66 6.09
CA GLN A 291 -12.21 -23.19 5.11
C GLN A 291 -12.32 -24.14 3.91
N LEU A 292 -11.19 -24.69 3.43
CA LEU A 292 -11.20 -25.69 2.37
C LEU A 292 -11.96 -26.96 2.80
N VAL A 293 -11.75 -27.42 4.04
CA VAL A 293 -12.48 -28.58 4.60
C VAL A 293 -13.97 -28.28 4.69
N GLU A 294 -14.36 -27.10 5.18
CA GLU A 294 -15.76 -26.66 5.27
C GLU A 294 -16.43 -26.62 3.89
N LEU A 295 -15.77 -26.07 2.86
CA LEU A 295 -16.24 -26.03 1.48
C LEU A 295 -16.48 -27.43 0.90
N ASN A 296 -15.68 -28.42 1.33
CA ASN A 296 -15.79 -29.80 0.85
C ASN A 296 -16.82 -30.66 1.64
N GLN A 297 -17.45 -30.14 2.70
CA GLN A 297 -18.36 -30.91 3.55
C GLN A 297 -19.71 -31.18 2.90
N TRP A 298 -20.19 -30.30 2.01
CA TRP A 298 -21.52 -30.39 1.42
C TRP A 298 -21.47 -30.33 -0.11
N GLY A 299 -22.33 -31.13 -0.76
CA GLY A 299 -22.52 -31.12 -2.20
C GLY A 299 -22.40 -32.50 -2.82
N PRO A 300 -22.84 -32.65 -4.10
CA PRO A 300 -22.79 -33.94 -4.82
C PRO A 300 -21.37 -34.34 -5.25
N HIS A 301 -20.42 -33.39 -5.28
CA HIS A 301 -19.07 -33.59 -5.79
C HIS A 301 -18.03 -33.30 -4.69
N ARG A 302 -17.99 -34.16 -3.68
CA ARG A 302 -17.01 -34.07 -2.59
C ARG A 302 -15.75 -34.86 -2.93
N TYR A 303 -14.62 -34.34 -2.57
CA TYR A 303 -13.32 -35.00 -2.69
C TYR A 303 -12.99 -35.77 -1.42
N SER A 304 -12.37 -36.94 -1.58
CA SER A 304 -11.79 -37.68 -0.46
C SER A 304 -10.54 -36.93 0.07
N ARG A 305 -10.10 -37.32 1.28
CA ARG A 305 -8.85 -36.78 1.83
C ARG A 305 -7.68 -36.97 0.85
N ASP A 306 -7.54 -38.12 0.25
CA ASP A 306 -6.41 -38.43 -0.63
C ASP A 306 -6.47 -37.62 -1.93
N GLN A 307 -7.65 -37.38 -2.48
CA GLN A 307 -7.81 -36.47 -3.62
C GLN A 307 -7.45 -35.02 -3.27
N LEU A 308 -7.83 -34.54 -2.08
CA LEU A 308 -7.43 -33.19 -1.63
C LEU A 308 -5.90 -33.07 -1.44
N VAL A 309 -5.26 -34.13 -0.94
CA VAL A 309 -3.80 -34.20 -0.81
C VAL A 309 -3.12 -34.17 -2.19
N GLU A 310 -3.62 -34.96 -3.14
CA GLU A 310 -3.13 -34.97 -4.52
C GLU A 310 -3.25 -33.57 -5.19
N MET A 311 -4.39 -32.89 -4.99
CA MET A 311 -4.58 -31.53 -5.50
C MET A 311 -3.59 -30.53 -4.85
N LEU A 312 -3.29 -30.68 -3.56
CA LEU A 312 -2.30 -29.87 -2.87
C LEU A 312 -0.89 -30.14 -3.38
N ASP A 313 -0.52 -31.41 -3.53
CA ASP A 313 0.79 -31.81 -4.06
C ASP A 313 1.02 -31.26 -5.46
N LYS A 314 -0.01 -31.31 -6.32
CA LYS A 314 0.04 -30.71 -7.65
C LYS A 314 0.24 -29.18 -7.59
N ALA A 315 -0.52 -28.49 -6.74
CA ALA A 315 -0.40 -27.03 -6.61
C ALA A 315 0.95 -26.58 -6.03
N ILE A 316 1.63 -27.43 -5.25
CA ILE A 316 2.99 -27.16 -4.74
C ILE A 316 4.05 -27.36 -5.86
N ALA A 317 3.79 -28.22 -6.81
CA ALA A 317 4.73 -28.53 -7.90
C ALA A 317 4.70 -27.50 -9.06
N GLU A 318 3.63 -26.74 -9.18
CA GLU A 318 3.45 -25.63 -10.16
C GLU A 318 4.14 -24.34 -9.69
#